data_86d9d95c150b40d1f8ce36f8e96e9bdd
#
_entry.id   86d9d95c150b40d1f8ce36f8e96e9bdd
#
_cell.length_a   1.000
_cell.length_b   1.000
_cell.length_c   1.000
_cell.angle_alpha   90.00
_cell.angle_beta   90.00
_cell.angle_gamma   90.00
#
_symmetry.space_group_name_H-M   'P 1'
#
loop_
_entity.id
_entity.type
_entity.pdbx_description
1 polymer ?
#
loop_
_entity_poly.entity_id
_entity_poly.type
_entity_poly.pdbx_seq_one_letter_code
_entity_poly.pdbx_strand_id
1 'polypeptide(L)'
;MIYLLLFMSPLLINAQILITELSDGINDQGISIKYIDGAKEPFKGFAFNYYPNGNKELKGSYNRGLKDGKWIWWYPNGEKYKVGYYVKSMEDSIWEWWFSNGQLMKRGKYKNGKKEGRWSEWYENGKLASSFGYMDDKPNGKCLKKYKNGNKQIEIMYNYGIKSGIEKEWNDDGLPKYEYNWKDGLKDGVQILWGSTGLILKKQRYSKGMLHGEFIDYYIDGQKSVIGNYRFGEKHGQWTYNYKDGVIALSGNYRNGVPNGSWFWIRANKS
;
A
#
# COMPACT_ATOMS: atom_id res chain seq x y z
N MET A 1 29.56 20.77 -64.97
CA MET A 1 29.66 20.05 -63.71
C MET A 1 29.47 21.06 -62.61
N ILE A 2 28.20 21.27 -62.20
CA ILE A 2 27.81 22.30 -61.25
C ILE A 2 27.60 21.61 -59.91
N TYR A 3 28.49 21.86 -58.96
CA TYR A 3 28.30 21.44 -57.56
C TYR A 3 27.27 22.31 -56.90
N LEU A 4 26.08 21.76 -56.63
CA LEU A 4 25.06 22.42 -55.81
C LEU A 4 25.43 22.18 -54.33
N LEU A 5 26.04 23.17 -53.70
CA LEU A 5 26.24 23.24 -52.25
C LEU A 5 24.87 23.57 -51.63
N LEU A 6 24.19 22.53 -51.18
CA LEU A 6 23.04 22.67 -50.27
C LEU A 6 23.55 23.11 -48.89
N PHE A 7 23.44 24.41 -48.62
CA PHE A 7 23.48 24.94 -47.26
C PHE A 7 22.22 24.43 -46.50
N MET A 8 22.39 23.30 -45.79
CA MET A 8 21.40 22.93 -44.78
C MET A 8 21.50 23.93 -43.63
N SER A 9 20.54 24.85 -43.56
CA SER A 9 20.22 25.56 -42.31
C SER A 9 19.96 24.51 -41.20
N PRO A 10 20.35 24.79 -39.94
CA PRO A 10 19.99 23.89 -38.82
C PRO A 10 18.51 24.09 -38.49
N LEU A 11 17.62 23.55 -39.34
CA LEU A 11 16.28 23.23 -38.90
C LEU A 11 16.45 22.27 -37.74
N LEU A 12 15.94 22.63 -36.58
CA LEU A 12 15.71 21.77 -35.43
C LEU A 12 14.83 20.59 -35.88
N ILE A 13 15.43 19.62 -36.55
CA ILE A 13 14.80 18.34 -36.82
C ILE A 13 14.71 17.68 -35.45
N ASN A 14 13.51 17.58 -34.88
CA ASN A 14 13.26 16.69 -33.76
C ASN A 14 13.63 15.28 -34.21
N ALA A 15 14.84 14.84 -33.91
CA ALA A 15 15.33 13.53 -34.29
C ALA A 15 14.36 12.49 -33.74
N GLN A 16 13.89 11.59 -34.60
CA GLN A 16 13.05 10.45 -34.21
C GLN A 16 13.82 9.18 -34.56
N ILE A 17 14.04 8.32 -33.56
CA ILE A 17 14.87 7.12 -33.72
C ILE A 17 14.22 5.92 -33.02
N LEU A 18 14.44 4.72 -33.53
CA LEU A 18 14.10 3.50 -32.81
C LEU A 18 14.96 3.40 -31.55
N ILE A 19 14.35 3.04 -30.42
CA ILE A 19 15.07 2.95 -29.14
C ILE A 19 16.19 1.90 -29.20
N THR A 20 16.04 0.90 -30.04
CA THR A 20 17.03 -0.16 -30.30
C THR A 20 18.27 0.33 -31.03
N GLU A 21 18.21 1.51 -31.66
CA GLU A 21 19.36 2.15 -32.35
C GLU A 21 20.17 3.05 -31.41
N LEU A 22 19.73 3.15 -30.13
CA LEU A 22 20.42 3.89 -29.09
C LEU A 22 21.34 2.98 -28.28
N SER A 23 22.62 3.35 -28.20
CA SER A 23 23.58 2.73 -27.29
C SER A 23 23.58 3.33 -25.90
N ASP A 24 24.00 2.55 -24.90
CA ASP A 24 24.22 3.01 -23.54
C ASP A 24 25.65 3.51 -23.36
N GLY A 25 25.80 4.66 -22.75
CA GLY A 25 27.05 5.20 -22.24
C GLY A 25 26.91 5.63 -20.78
N ILE A 26 27.98 6.07 -20.19
CA ILE A 26 28.02 6.56 -18.81
C ILE A 26 28.57 7.99 -18.84
N ASN A 27 27.91 8.91 -18.17
CA ASN A 27 28.40 10.29 -18.00
C ASN A 27 29.43 10.39 -16.86
N ASP A 28 30.02 11.58 -16.69
CA ASP A 28 31.03 11.89 -15.65
C ASP A 28 30.52 11.65 -14.22
N GLN A 29 29.21 11.55 -14.02
CA GLN A 29 28.57 11.27 -12.72
C GLN A 29 28.24 9.78 -12.54
N GLY A 30 28.63 8.91 -13.46
CA GLY A 30 28.33 7.47 -13.42
C GLY A 30 26.88 7.12 -13.80
N ILE A 31 26.12 8.07 -14.38
CA ILE A 31 24.73 7.85 -14.77
C ILE A 31 24.68 7.30 -16.21
N SER A 32 23.90 6.23 -16.42
CA SER A 32 23.64 5.70 -17.77
C SER A 32 22.85 6.71 -18.61
N ILE A 33 23.39 7.03 -19.78
CA ILE A 33 22.79 7.96 -20.76
C ILE A 33 22.80 7.34 -22.15
N LYS A 34 21.88 7.78 -23.00
CA LYS A 34 21.71 7.26 -24.37
C LYS A 34 22.47 8.09 -25.40
N TYR A 35 23.09 7.41 -26.36
CA TYR A 35 23.74 7.96 -27.53
C TYR A 35 23.17 7.32 -28.82
N ILE A 36 23.29 8.01 -29.94
CA ILE A 36 23.25 7.34 -31.25
C ILE A 36 24.59 6.65 -31.40
N ASP A 37 24.60 5.44 -31.95
CA ASP A 37 25.84 4.70 -32.14
C ASP A 37 26.90 5.51 -32.94
N GLY A 38 28.12 5.58 -32.42
CA GLY A 38 29.20 6.37 -32.96
C GLY A 38 29.10 7.90 -32.73
N ALA A 39 28.03 8.41 -32.09
CA ALA A 39 27.93 9.85 -31.78
C ALA A 39 28.74 10.21 -30.54
N LYS A 40 29.37 11.42 -30.56
CA LYS A 40 30.10 11.97 -29.40
C LYS A 40 29.17 12.62 -28.40
N GLU A 41 28.06 13.17 -28.87
CA GLU A 41 27.10 13.89 -28.02
C GLU A 41 25.94 12.98 -27.57
N PRO A 42 25.47 13.11 -26.32
CA PRO A 42 24.32 12.38 -25.86
C PRO A 42 23.06 12.67 -26.66
N PHE A 43 22.21 11.65 -26.86
CA PHE A 43 21.02 11.75 -27.68
C PHE A 43 20.03 12.80 -27.15
N LYS A 44 19.49 13.61 -28.05
CA LYS A 44 18.38 14.54 -27.81
C LYS A 44 17.35 14.34 -28.91
N GLY A 45 16.13 13.95 -28.54
CA GLY A 45 15.07 13.72 -29.52
C GLY A 45 13.99 12.77 -29.01
N PHE A 46 13.12 12.35 -29.92
CA PHE A 46 12.09 11.35 -29.62
C PHE A 46 12.61 9.96 -29.95
N ALA A 47 12.35 9.01 -29.04
CA ALA A 47 12.59 7.60 -29.27
C ALA A 47 11.28 6.81 -29.21
N PHE A 48 11.17 5.77 -30.00
CA PHE A 48 10.00 4.93 -30.09
C PHE A 48 10.39 3.48 -30.34
N ASN A 49 9.44 2.58 -30.14
CA ASN A 49 9.56 1.19 -30.54
C ASN A 49 8.19 0.67 -31.00
N TYR A 50 8.23 -0.46 -31.75
CA TYR A 50 7.05 -1.15 -32.24
C TYR A 50 7.09 -2.62 -31.85
N TYR A 51 5.92 -3.19 -31.64
CA TYR A 51 5.73 -4.63 -31.53
C TYR A 51 5.92 -5.31 -32.90
N PRO A 52 6.18 -6.63 -32.93
CA PRO A 52 6.27 -7.38 -34.20
C PRO A 52 5.01 -7.28 -35.10
N ASN A 53 3.84 -6.99 -34.52
CA ASN A 53 2.60 -6.79 -35.25
C ASN A 53 2.44 -5.38 -35.85
N GLY A 54 3.46 -4.51 -35.72
CA GLY A 54 3.47 -3.16 -36.24
C GLY A 54 2.82 -2.09 -35.33
N ASN A 55 2.18 -2.48 -34.24
CA ASN A 55 1.62 -1.53 -33.28
C ASN A 55 2.74 -0.88 -32.46
N LYS A 56 2.50 0.38 -32.04
CA LYS A 56 3.44 1.09 -31.19
C LYS A 56 3.57 0.36 -29.84
N GLU A 57 4.82 0.19 -29.39
CA GLU A 57 5.14 -0.34 -28.06
C GLU A 57 5.38 0.79 -27.07
N LEU A 58 6.21 1.76 -27.45
CA LEU A 58 6.52 2.91 -26.61
C LEU A 58 6.88 4.15 -27.43
N LYS A 59 6.73 5.32 -26.80
CA LYS A 59 7.24 6.61 -27.30
C LYS A 59 7.62 7.48 -26.12
N GLY A 60 8.75 8.15 -26.22
CA GLY A 60 9.20 9.14 -25.24
C GLY A 60 10.25 10.08 -25.81
N SER A 61 10.77 10.94 -24.99
CA SER A 61 11.84 11.88 -25.38
C SER A 61 13.04 11.74 -24.44
N TYR A 62 14.20 12.02 -25.02
CA TYR A 62 15.46 12.14 -24.31
C TYR A 62 15.98 13.58 -24.45
N ASN A 63 16.64 14.06 -23.40
CA ASN A 63 17.39 15.28 -23.40
C ASN A 63 18.76 15.02 -22.78
N ARG A 64 19.83 15.25 -23.55
CA ARG A 64 21.22 14.90 -23.17
C ARG A 64 21.34 13.43 -22.70
N GLY A 65 20.75 12.49 -23.45
CA GLY A 65 20.77 11.07 -23.18
C GLY A 65 19.90 10.59 -22.02
N LEU A 66 19.27 11.48 -21.27
CA LEU A 66 18.37 11.18 -20.15
C LEU A 66 16.91 11.24 -20.60
N LYS A 67 16.08 10.33 -20.09
CA LYS A 67 14.62 10.40 -20.29
C LYS A 67 14.11 11.74 -19.76
N ASP A 68 13.34 12.47 -20.58
CA ASP A 68 12.81 13.79 -20.22
C ASP A 68 11.47 14.02 -20.90
N GLY A 69 10.50 14.56 -20.14
CA GLY A 69 9.14 14.77 -20.63
C GLY A 69 8.24 13.54 -20.59
N LYS A 70 7.22 13.54 -21.44
CA LYS A 70 6.15 12.52 -21.45
C LYS A 70 6.61 11.24 -22.13
N TRP A 71 6.32 10.11 -21.44
CA TRP A 71 6.53 8.77 -21.96
C TRP A 71 5.20 8.03 -22.00
N ILE A 72 4.94 7.26 -23.09
CA ILE A 72 3.74 6.49 -23.32
C ILE A 72 4.16 5.08 -23.73
N TRP A 73 3.50 4.09 -23.16
CA TRP A 73 3.62 2.68 -23.54
C TRP A 73 2.23 2.17 -23.91
N TRP A 74 2.18 1.24 -24.80
CA TRP A 74 0.96 0.60 -25.30
C TRP A 74 1.03 -0.91 -25.12
N TYR A 75 -0.09 -1.55 -25.11
CA TYR A 75 -0.23 -2.99 -25.26
C TYR A 75 -0.08 -3.40 -26.73
N PRO A 76 0.17 -4.72 -27.03
CA PRO A 76 0.20 -5.22 -28.41
C PRO A 76 -1.11 -5.01 -29.19
N ASN A 77 -2.27 -4.88 -28.51
CA ASN A 77 -3.56 -4.57 -29.12
C ASN A 77 -3.74 -3.08 -29.47
N GLY A 78 -2.76 -2.23 -29.16
CA GLY A 78 -2.79 -0.78 -29.44
C GLY A 78 -3.39 0.08 -28.33
N GLU A 79 -3.99 -0.52 -27.29
CA GLU A 79 -4.48 0.21 -26.13
C GLU A 79 -3.33 0.73 -25.26
N LYS A 80 -3.54 1.85 -24.59
CA LYS A 80 -2.54 2.41 -23.67
C LYS A 80 -2.32 1.47 -22.49
N TYR A 81 -1.04 1.18 -22.20
CA TYR A 81 -0.64 0.46 -21.01
C TYR A 81 -0.23 1.40 -19.88
N LYS A 82 0.63 2.38 -20.18
CA LYS A 82 1.21 3.27 -19.18
C LYS A 82 1.54 4.64 -19.76
N VAL A 83 1.32 5.68 -18.96
CA VAL A 83 1.78 7.05 -19.26
C VAL A 83 2.41 7.65 -18.02
N GLY A 84 3.51 8.36 -18.20
CA GLY A 84 4.17 9.08 -17.14
C GLY A 84 5.11 10.14 -17.65
N TYR A 85 5.76 10.82 -16.73
CA TYR A 85 6.71 11.89 -17.02
C TYR A 85 8.03 11.63 -16.35
N TYR A 86 9.11 11.91 -17.04
CA TYR A 86 10.46 11.90 -16.50
C TYR A 86 11.04 13.29 -16.50
N VAL A 87 11.86 13.57 -15.49
CA VAL A 87 12.78 14.70 -15.42
C VAL A 87 14.17 14.13 -15.14
N LYS A 88 15.08 14.25 -16.10
CA LYS A 88 16.45 13.70 -16.00
C LYS A 88 16.46 12.22 -15.57
N SER A 89 15.65 11.39 -16.23
CA SER A 89 15.45 9.94 -15.96
C SER A 89 14.81 9.58 -14.61
N MET A 90 14.43 10.54 -13.79
CA MET A 90 13.65 10.30 -12.57
C MET A 90 12.15 10.45 -12.87
N GLU A 91 11.32 9.52 -12.36
CA GLU A 91 9.86 9.66 -12.45
C GLU A 91 9.42 10.94 -11.75
N ASP A 92 8.55 11.69 -12.44
CA ASP A 92 7.94 12.92 -11.91
C ASP A 92 6.50 13.06 -12.34
N SER A 93 5.74 13.95 -11.67
CA SER A 93 4.36 14.25 -12.00
C SER A 93 3.42 13.03 -11.90
N ILE A 94 2.31 13.03 -12.63
CA ILE A 94 1.29 11.99 -12.57
C ILE A 94 1.70 10.83 -13.49
N TRP A 95 1.55 9.62 -12.94
CA TRP A 95 1.70 8.37 -13.64
C TRP A 95 0.39 7.62 -13.62
N GLU A 96 0.02 7.03 -14.77
CA GLU A 96 -1.20 6.28 -14.97
C GLU A 96 -0.91 4.97 -15.71
N TRP A 97 -1.60 3.91 -15.29
CA TRP A 97 -1.56 2.57 -15.90
C TRP A 97 -2.97 2.14 -16.20
N TRP A 98 -3.16 1.42 -17.28
CA TRP A 98 -4.45 0.90 -17.72
C TRP A 98 -4.39 -0.61 -17.92
N PHE A 99 -5.52 -1.26 -17.77
CA PHE A 99 -5.72 -2.63 -18.23
C PHE A 99 -5.83 -2.66 -19.75
N SER A 100 -5.66 -3.87 -20.34
CA SER A 100 -5.76 -4.06 -21.78
C SER A 100 -7.17 -3.81 -22.37
N ASN A 101 -8.19 -3.73 -21.51
CA ASN A 101 -9.55 -3.31 -21.85
C ASN A 101 -9.77 -1.78 -21.80
N GLY A 102 -8.71 -0.99 -21.55
CA GLY A 102 -8.72 0.47 -21.49
C GLY A 102 -9.15 1.07 -20.15
N GLN A 103 -9.52 0.27 -19.16
CA GLN A 103 -9.87 0.78 -17.84
C GLN A 103 -8.64 1.15 -17.03
N LEU A 104 -8.76 2.21 -16.22
CA LEU A 104 -7.67 2.67 -15.36
C LEU A 104 -7.37 1.60 -14.30
N MET A 105 -6.10 1.17 -14.25
CA MET A 105 -5.59 0.18 -13.29
C MET A 105 -4.96 0.83 -12.08
N LYS A 106 -4.16 1.89 -12.30
CA LYS A 106 -3.38 2.54 -11.25
C LYS A 106 -3.09 3.99 -11.60
N ARG A 107 -3.10 4.86 -10.60
CA ARG A 107 -2.71 6.27 -10.73
C ARG A 107 -2.00 6.76 -9.47
N GLY A 108 -0.94 7.54 -9.65
CA GLY A 108 -0.25 8.19 -8.55
C GLY A 108 0.67 9.29 -9.05
N LYS A 109 1.28 9.99 -8.12
CA LYS A 109 2.25 11.04 -8.39
C LYS A 109 3.63 10.60 -7.91
N TYR A 110 4.64 10.83 -8.75
CA TYR A 110 6.03 10.85 -8.34
C TYR A 110 6.54 12.29 -8.21
N LYS A 111 7.54 12.45 -7.37
CA LYS A 111 8.35 13.65 -7.26
C LYS A 111 9.80 13.22 -7.08
N ASN A 112 10.66 13.53 -8.06
CA ASN A 112 12.08 13.12 -8.05
C ASN A 112 12.25 11.59 -7.83
N GLY A 113 11.50 10.77 -8.54
CA GLY A 113 11.54 9.30 -8.45
C GLY A 113 10.85 8.68 -7.25
N LYS A 114 10.31 9.48 -6.32
CA LYS A 114 9.65 9.00 -5.10
C LYS A 114 8.13 9.19 -5.18
N LYS A 115 7.38 8.23 -4.65
CA LYS A 115 5.92 8.34 -4.51
C LYS A 115 5.55 9.50 -3.60
N GLU A 116 4.59 10.32 -4.08
CA GLU A 116 4.08 11.49 -3.39
C GLU A 116 2.56 11.58 -3.51
N GLY A 117 1.88 12.04 -2.47
CA GLY A 117 0.43 12.21 -2.48
C GLY A 117 -0.35 10.91 -2.58
N ARG A 118 -1.52 10.96 -3.19
CA ARG A 118 -2.44 9.81 -3.25
C ARG A 118 -2.10 8.88 -4.41
N TRP A 119 -1.98 7.59 -4.10
CA TRP A 119 -1.88 6.49 -5.04
C TRP A 119 -3.13 5.64 -4.97
N SER A 120 -3.76 5.40 -6.10
CA SER A 120 -4.99 4.62 -6.20
C SER A 120 -4.84 3.49 -7.21
N GLU A 121 -5.42 2.35 -6.90
CA GLU A 121 -5.49 1.18 -7.77
C GLU A 121 -6.93 0.74 -7.93
N TRP A 122 -7.29 0.23 -9.08
CA TRP A 122 -8.63 -0.24 -9.41
C TRP A 122 -8.58 -1.69 -9.88
N TYR A 123 -9.64 -2.40 -9.65
CA TYR A 123 -9.88 -3.70 -10.25
C TYR A 123 -10.27 -3.54 -11.73
N GLU A 124 -10.14 -4.60 -12.50
CA GLU A 124 -10.52 -4.62 -13.91
C GLU A 124 -12.01 -4.34 -14.16
N ASN A 125 -12.86 -4.52 -13.13
CA ASN A 125 -14.27 -4.12 -13.17
C ASN A 125 -14.52 -2.63 -12.87
N GLY A 126 -13.45 -1.81 -12.78
CA GLY A 126 -13.50 -0.36 -12.53
C GLY A 126 -13.72 0.04 -11.06
N LYS A 127 -13.97 -0.90 -10.14
CA LYS A 127 -14.10 -0.58 -8.72
C LYS A 127 -12.75 -0.29 -8.09
N LEU A 128 -12.71 0.68 -7.16
CA LEU A 128 -11.51 1.01 -6.40
C LEU A 128 -11.03 -0.21 -5.60
N ALA A 129 -9.77 -0.60 -5.79
CA ALA A 129 -9.11 -1.68 -5.06
C ALA A 129 -8.32 -1.14 -3.87
N SER A 130 -7.57 -0.06 -4.06
CA SER A 130 -6.79 0.56 -3.00
C SER A 130 -6.62 2.07 -3.18
N SER A 131 -6.41 2.78 -2.07
CA SER A 131 -6.04 4.20 -2.06
C SER A 131 -5.12 4.46 -0.87
N PHE A 132 -3.87 4.82 -1.15
CA PHE A 132 -2.83 5.05 -0.17
C PHE A 132 -2.23 6.45 -0.34
N GLY A 133 -2.05 7.16 0.77
CA GLY A 133 -1.22 8.36 0.81
C GLY A 133 0.25 7.99 0.92
N TYR A 134 1.12 8.75 0.27
CA TYR A 134 2.57 8.62 0.34
C TYR A 134 3.24 9.98 0.52
N MET A 135 4.35 9.98 1.22
CA MET A 135 5.31 11.07 1.33
C MET A 135 6.72 10.46 1.29
N ASP A 136 7.54 10.82 0.29
CA ASP A 136 8.88 10.26 0.07
C ASP A 136 8.91 8.72 0.11
N ASP A 137 8.05 8.04 -0.68
CA ASP A 137 7.84 6.57 -0.73
C ASP A 137 7.25 5.93 0.54
N LYS A 138 7.15 6.66 1.64
CA LYS A 138 6.59 6.13 2.89
C LYS A 138 5.08 6.32 2.94
N PRO A 139 4.30 5.31 3.34
CA PRO A 139 2.87 5.49 3.58
C PRO A 139 2.63 6.65 4.55
N ASN A 140 1.73 7.57 4.17
CA ASN A 140 1.39 8.74 4.98
C ASN A 140 -0.08 9.13 4.81
N GLY A 141 -0.77 9.34 5.92
CA GLY A 141 -2.21 9.59 5.94
C GLY A 141 -3.05 8.32 5.84
N LYS A 142 -4.29 8.47 5.40
CA LYS A 142 -5.28 7.39 5.33
C LYS A 142 -4.97 6.42 4.18
N CYS A 143 -4.94 5.12 4.52
CA CYS A 143 -4.80 4.02 3.59
C CYS A 143 -6.07 3.16 3.64
N LEU A 144 -6.57 2.78 2.46
CA LEU A 144 -7.79 2.02 2.26
C LEU A 144 -7.53 0.91 1.26
N LYS A 145 -8.00 -0.32 1.57
CA LYS A 145 -8.18 -1.40 0.59
C LYS A 145 -9.65 -1.80 0.54
N LYS A 146 -10.07 -2.28 -0.61
CA LYS A 146 -11.42 -2.79 -0.84
C LYS A 146 -11.38 -4.14 -1.54
N TYR A 147 -12.40 -4.94 -1.34
CA TYR A 147 -12.66 -6.17 -2.09
C TYR A 147 -13.22 -5.86 -3.48
N LYS A 148 -13.20 -6.85 -4.38
CA LYS A 148 -13.79 -6.71 -5.74
C LYS A 148 -15.27 -6.38 -5.75
N ASN A 149 -16.02 -6.79 -4.72
CA ASN A 149 -17.44 -6.42 -4.56
C ASN A 149 -17.63 -4.93 -4.18
N GLY A 150 -16.55 -4.24 -3.72
CA GLY A 150 -16.55 -2.84 -3.32
C GLY A 150 -16.60 -2.61 -1.81
N ASN A 151 -16.81 -3.65 -1.00
CA ASN A 151 -16.76 -3.56 0.44
C ASN A 151 -15.36 -3.18 0.93
N LYS A 152 -15.28 -2.52 2.07
CA LYS A 152 -13.99 -2.24 2.71
C LYS A 152 -13.32 -3.55 3.13
N GLN A 153 -12.01 -3.65 2.91
CA GLN A 153 -11.17 -4.72 3.42
C GLN A 153 -10.34 -4.25 4.61
N ILE A 154 -9.62 -3.13 4.44
CA ILE A 154 -8.78 -2.56 5.50
C ILE A 154 -8.80 -1.03 5.42
N GLU A 155 -8.82 -0.39 6.57
CA GLU A 155 -8.65 1.05 6.72
C GLU A 155 -7.65 1.30 7.84
N ILE A 156 -6.61 2.10 7.57
CA ILE A 156 -5.54 2.39 8.52
C ILE A 156 -4.95 3.77 8.26
N MET A 157 -4.44 4.39 9.31
CA MET A 157 -3.65 5.63 9.24
C MET A 157 -2.17 5.36 9.41
N TYR A 158 -1.37 6.05 8.62
CA TYR A 158 0.08 6.09 8.79
C TYR A 158 0.56 7.52 9.01
N ASN A 159 1.58 7.66 9.83
CA ASN A 159 2.38 8.86 9.96
C ASN A 159 3.81 8.52 9.52
N TYR A 160 4.17 8.94 8.30
CA TYR A 160 5.49 8.73 7.70
C TYR A 160 6.01 7.27 7.80
N GLY A 161 5.17 6.31 7.44
CA GLY A 161 5.46 4.87 7.46
C GLY A 161 5.14 4.17 8.78
N ILE A 162 4.80 4.90 9.83
CA ILE A 162 4.49 4.37 11.17
C ILE A 162 2.98 4.30 11.34
N LYS A 163 2.46 3.15 11.78
CA LYS A 163 1.02 2.99 12.09
C LYS A 163 0.59 3.96 13.19
N SER A 164 -0.55 4.62 12.97
CA SER A 164 -1.11 5.62 13.90
C SER A 164 -2.64 5.61 13.84
N GLY A 165 -3.32 5.88 14.96
CA GLY A 165 -4.77 5.90 15.00
C GLY A 165 -5.40 4.51 14.89
N ILE A 166 -6.56 4.41 14.25
CA ILE A 166 -7.36 3.19 14.21
C ILE A 166 -7.09 2.44 12.91
N GLU A 167 -6.79 1.14 13.04
CA GLU A 167 -6.79 0.15 11.97
C GLU A 167 -8.03 -0.72 12.10
N LYS A 168 -8.80 -0.85 11.01
CA LYS A 168 -9.96 -1.73 10.92
C LYS A 168 -9.84 -2.67 9.73
N GLU A 169 -10.21 -3.92 9.93
CA GLU A 169 -10.36 -4.91 8.85
C GLU A 169 -11.76 -5.50 8.88
N TRP A 170 -12.27 -5.81 7.69
CA TRP A 170 -13.56 -6.44 7.45
C TRP A 170 -13.40 -7.65 6.55
N ASN A 171 -14.35 -8.57 6.60
CA ASN A 171 -14.53 -9.64 5.63
C ASN A 171 -15.13 -9.07 4.33
N ASP A 172 -15.17 -9.89 3.29
CA ASP A 172 -15.74 -9.53 1.98
C ASP A 172 -17.27 -9.35 2.01
N ASP A 173 -17.97 -9.93 2.98
CA ASP A 173 -19.39 -9.69 3.30
C ASP A 173 -19.62 -8.39 4.07
N GLY A 174 -18.56 -7.71 4.54
CA GLY A 174 -18.60 -6.44 5.25
C GLY A 174 -18.65 -6.56 6.78
N LEU A 175 -18.62 -7.77 7.33
CA LEU A 175 -18.53 -7.97 8.78
C LEU A 175 -17.14 -7.58 9.29
N PRO A 176 -17.04 -6.94 10.48
CA PRO A 176 -15.77 -6.58 11.06
C PRO A 176 -14.97 -7.82 11.47
N LYS A 177 -13.64 -7.77 11.30
CA LYS A 177 -12.68 -8.78 11.78
C LYS A 177 -11.92 -8.29 13.00
N TYR A 178 -11.32 -7.10 12.88
CA TYR A 178 -10.66 -6.46 14.02
C TYR A 178 -10.68 -4.93 13.94
N GLU A 179 -10.53 -4.32 15.11
CA GLU A 179 -10.23 -2.91 15.29
C GLU A 179 -9.05 -2.77 16.26
N TYR A 180 -7.95 -2.18 15.79
CA TYR A 180 -6.75 -1.98 16.56
C TYR A 180 -6.43 -0.48 16.66
N ASN A 181 -6.04 -0.04 17.86
CA ASN A 181 -5.56 1.32 18.10
C ASN A 181 -4.04 1.33 18.16
N TRP A 182 -3.44 2.25 17.42
CA TRP A 182 -2.01 2.41 17.27
C TRP A 182 -1.57 3.80 17.68
N LYS A 183 -0.45 3.87 18.39
CA LYS A 183 0.27 5.10 18.69
C LYS A 183 1.76 4.86 18.51
N ASP A 184 2.40 5.66 17.65
CA ASP A 184 3.84 5.56 17.37
C ASP A 184 4.31 4.14 16.98
N GLY A 185 3.48 3.42 16.18
CA GLY A 185 3.74 2.06 15.72
C GLY A 185 3.48 0.95 16.74
N LEU A 186 3.09 1.29 17.96
CA LEU A 186 2.77 0.35 19.03
C LEU A 186 1.27 0.29 19.25
N LYS A 187 0.75 -0.89 19.64
CA LYS A 187 -0.65 -1.01 20.09
C LYS A 187 -0.84 -0.14 21.35
N ASP A 188 -1.81 0.76 21.30
CA ASP A 188 -2.14 1.65 22.43
C ASP A 188 -3.64 1.95 22.41
N GLY A 189 -4.35 1.67 23.51
CA GLY A 189 -5.80 1.74 23.57
C GLY A 189 -6.50 0.39 23.42
N VAL A 190 -7.77 0.40 23.10
CA VAL A 190 -8.63 -0.79 23.00
C VAL A 190 -8.38 -1.51 21.69
N GLN A 191 -8.30 -2.83 21.75
CA GLN A 191 -8.21 -3.75 20.61
C GLN A 191 -9.43 -4.65 20.64
N ILE A 192 -10.12 -4.82 19.53
CA ILE A 192 -11.33 -5.65 19.43
C ILE A 192 -11.13 -6.66 18.31
N LEU A 193 -11.49 -7.90 18.56
CA LEU A 193 -11.55 -8.99 17.60
C LEU A 193 -12.99 -9.50 17.51
N TRP A 194 -13.49 -9.65 16.28
CA TRP A 194 -14.80 -10.22 15.99
C TRP A 194 -14.70 -11.62 15.40
N GLY A 195 -15.71 -12.43 15.65
CA GLY A 195 -15.91 -13.71 15.00
C GLY A 195 -16.58 -13.56 13.61
N SER A 196 -16.70 -14.68 12.93
CA SER A 196 -17.36 -14.73 11.61
C SER A 196 -18.85 -14.36 11.63
N THR A 197 -19.49 -14.42 12.78
CA THR A 197 -20.90 -14.03 13.00
C THR A 197 -21.07 -12.52 13.26
N GLY A 198 -19.97 -11.76 13.34
CA GLY A 198 -19.99 -10.36 13.71
C GLY A 198 -20.09 -10.09 15.22
N LEU A 199 -20.11 -11.12 16.07
CA LEU A 199 -20.04 -10.98 17.52
C LEU A 199 -18.59 -10.76 17.96
N ILE A 200 -18.41 -10.01 19.04
CA ILE A 200 -17.08 -9.79 19.62
C ILE A 200 -16.60 -11.08 20.27
N LEU A 201 -15.38 -11.50 19.93
CA LEU A 201 -14.69 -12.63 20.56
C LEU A 201 -13.70 -12.19 21.63
N LYS A 202 -13.10 -10.99 21.45
CA LYS A 202 -12.10 -10.51 22.39
C LYS A 202 -12.07 -8.99 22.42
N LYS A 203 -11.96 -8.43 23.64
CA LYS A 203 -11.66 -7.03 23.89
C LYS A 203 -10.50 -6.94 24.85
N GLN A 204 -9.48 -6.20 24.50
CA GLN A 204 -8.30 -6.06 25.34
C GLN A 204 -7.70 -4.67 25.20
N ARG A 205 -7.08 -4.19 26.27
CA ARG A 205 -6.45 -2.87 26.29
C ARG A 205 -4.93 -2.99 26.31
N TYR A 206 -4.30 -2.13 25.54
CA TYR A 206 -2.84 -1.99 25.48
C TYR A 206 -2.42 -0.60 25.92
N SER A 207 -1.21 -0.50 26.44
CA SER A 207 -0.48 0.74 26.61
C SER A 207 0.96 0.52 26.17
N LYS A 208 1.44 1.35 25.24
CA LYS A 208 2.82 1.26 24.70
C LYS A 208 3.24 -0.15 24.28
N GLY A 209 2.35 -0.87 23.60
CA GLY A 209 2.60 -2.23 23.07
C GLY A 209 2.39 -3.38 24.07
N MET A 210 2.16 -3.11 25.35
CA MET A 210 1.93 -4.10 26.39
C MET A 210 0.47 -4.16 26.80
N LEU A 211 -0.05 -5.35 27.14
CA LEU A 211 -1.38 -5.50 27.74
C LEU A 211 -1.45 -4.69 29.03
N HIS A 212 -2.44 -3.79 29.12
CA HIS A 212 -2.60 -2.90 30.29
C HIS A 212 -4.04 -2.42 30.40
N GLY A 213 -4.75 -2.85 31.44
CA GLY A 213 -6.16 -2.57 31.68
C GLY A 213 -7.05 -3.76 31.32
N GLU A 214 -8.29 -3.48 30.97
CA GLU A 214 -9.36 -4.46 30.80
C GLU A 214 -9.02 -5.52 29.73
N PHE A 215 -9.37 -6.77 30.05
CA PHE A 215 -9.32 -7.92 29.17
C PHE A 215 -10.64 -8.69 29.28
N ILE A 216 -11.29 -8.95 28.14
CA ILE A 216 -12.50 -9.75 28.06
C ILE A 216 -12.39 -10.69 26.87
N ASP A 217 -12.54 -12.00 27.13
CA ASP A 217 -12.85 -12.99 26.11
C ASP A 217 -14.34 -13.30 26.13
N TYR A 218 -14.86 -13.67 24.97
CA TYR A 218 -16.27 -14.01 24.80
C TYR A 218 -16.39 -15.41 24.17
N TYR A 219 -17.44 -16.12 24.52
CA TYR A 219 -17.90 -17.27 23.77
C TYR A 219 -18.43 -16.86 22.41
N ILE A 220 -18.57 -17.80 21.49
CA ILE A 220 -19.05 -17.55 20.13
C ILE A 220 -20.49 -17.02 20.08
N ASP A 221 -21.27 -17.23 21.11
CA ASP A 221 -22.63 -16.71 21.31
C ASP A 221 -22.68 -15.29 21.89
N GLY A 222 -21.50 -14.69 22.18
CA GLY A 222 -21.35 -13.33 22.68
C GLY A 222 -21.36 -13.22 24.21
N GLN A 223 -21.53 -14.31 24.96
CA GLN A 223 -21.42 -14.28 26.40
C GLN A 223 -19.95 -14.15 26.84
N LYS A 224 -19.71 -13.45 27.96
CA LYS A 224 -18.34 -13.28 28.47
C LYS A 224 -17.85 -14.58 29.07
N SER A 225 -16.71 -15.09 28.58
CA SER A 225 -16.04 -16.30 29.06
C SER A 225 -14.95 -15.99 30.09
N VAL A 226 -14.17 -14.92 29.87
CA VAL A 226 -13.11 -14.50 30.78
C VAL A 226 -13.16 -12.98 30.94
N ILE A 227 -13.01 -12.52 32.17
CA ILE A 227 -12.92 -11.10 32.51
C ILE A 227 -11.74 -10.91 33.45
N GLY A 228 -10.89 -9.93 33.17
CA GLY A 228 -9.77 -9.61 34.05
C GLY A 228 -9.08 -8.32 33.67
N ASN A 229 -7.96 -8.09 34.30
CA ASN A 229 -7.13 -6.94 34.02
C ASN A 229 -5.67 -7.34 33.90
N TYR A 230 -4.97 -6.67 32.99
CA TYR A 230 -3.51 -6.73 32.89
C TYR A 230 -2.89 -5.44 33.41
N ARG A 231 -1.69 -5.58 33.96
CA ARG A 231 -0.81 -4.47 34.32
C ARG A 231 0.60 -4.78 33.82
N PHE A 232 1.07 -3.96 32.88
CA PHE A 232 2.42 -4.14 32.25
C PHE A 232 2.64 -5.55 31.67
N GLY A 233 1.64 -6.11 31.01
CA GLY A 233 1.71 -7.46 30.38
C GLY A 233 1.36 -8.62 31.30
N GLU A 234 1.23 -8.40 32.60
CA GLU A 234 0.96 -9.44 33.59
C GLU A 234 -0.49 -9.37 34.12
N LYS A 235 -1.11 -10.52 34.40
CA LYS A 235 -2.43 -10.57 35.03
C LYS A 235 -2.38 -9.86 36.38
N HIS A 236 -3.40 -9.02 36.65
CA HIS A 236 -3.44 -8.22 37.88
C HIS A 236 -4.90 -8.02 38.34
N GLY A 237 -5.13 -8.04 39.66
CA GLY A 237 -6.48 -7.88 40.22
C GLY A 237 -7.36 -9.11 39.99
N GLN A 238 -8.67 -8.92 40.08
CA GLN A 238 -9.64 -9.98 39.99
C GLN A 238 -9.74 -10.54 38.56
N TRP A 239 -9.77 -11.86 38.44
CA TRP A 239 -10.03 -12.62 37.23
C TRP A 239 -11.21 -13.52 37.45
N THR A 240 -12.14 -13.52 36.49
CA THR A 240 -13.37 -14.31 36.54
C THR A 240 -13.47 -15.10 35.22
N TYR A 241 -13.76 -16.38 35.35
CA TYR A 241 -14.00 -17.33 34.28
C TYR A 241 -15.45 -17.79 34.39
N ASN A 242 -16.22 -17.69 33.34
CA ASN A 242 -17.63 -18.05 33.34
C ASN A 242 -17.88 -19.30 32.51
N TYR A 243 -18.88 -20.05 32.86
CA TYR A 243 -19.53 -21.04 31.99
C TYR A 243 -20.35 -20.31 30.90
N LYS A 244 -20.79 -21.07 29.87
CA LYS A 244 -21.59 -20.53 28.76
C LYS A 244 -22.95 -19.95 29.23
N ASP A 245 -23.52 -20.44 30.30
CA ASP A 245 -24.76 -19.92 30.91
C ASP A 245 -24.53 -18.63 31.70
N GLY A 246 -23.30 -18.11 31.75
CA GLY A 246 -22.95 -16.90 32.48
C GLY A 246 -22.62 -17.10 33.95
N VAL A 247 -22.82 -18.32 34.50
CA VAL A 247 -22.45 -18.64 35.87
C VAL A 247 -20.95 -18.61 36.05
N ILE A 248 -20.47 -18.05 37.15
CA ILE A 248 -19.03 -18.01 37.45
C ILE A 248 -18.53 -19.43 37.69
N ALA A 249 -17.58 -19.86 36.85
CA ALA A 249 -16.91 -21.14 37.00
C ALA A 249 -15.73 -21.05 37.98
N LEU A 250 -14.96 -19.99 37.88
CA LEU A 250 -13.75 -19.76 38.68
C LEU A 250 -13.52 -18.27 38.86
N SER A 251 -13.14 -17.84 40.07
CA SER A 251 -12.72 -16.47 40.30
C SER A 251 -11.65 -16.39 41.37
N GLY A 252 -10.73 -15.46 41.20
CA GLY A 252 -9.66 -15.20 42.14
C GLY A 252 -8.84 -13.99 41.73
N ASN A 253 -7.81 -13.69 42.48
CA ASN A 253 -6.96 -12.55 42.23
C ASN A 253 -5.58 -12.96 41.72
N TYR A 254 -4.99 -12.12 40.87
CA TYR A 254 -3.59 -12.15 40.50
C TYR A 254 -2.86 -10.90 40.98
N ARG A 255 -1.59 -11.10 41.35
CA ARG A 255 -0.66 -10.02 41.61
C ARG A 255 0.61 -10.28 40.82
N ASN A 256 0.88 -9.40 39.84
CA ASN A 256 2.05 -9.50 38.96
C ASN A 256 2.17 -10.91 38.33
N GLY A 257 1.13 -11.36 37.66
CA GLY A 257 1.07 -12.64 36.95
C GLY A 257 0.87 -13.88 37.81
N VAL A 258 1.03 -13.78 39.13
CA VAL A 258 0.93 -14.91 40.07
C VAL A 258 -0.42 -14.91 40.78
N PRO A 259 -1.08 -16.09 40.96
CA PRO A 259 -2.28 -16.20 41.79
C PRO A 259 -2.02 -15.68 43.21
N ASN A 260 -2.94 -14.88 43.74
CA ASN A 260 -2.79 -14.22 45.03
C ASN A 260 -4.09 -14.29 45.82
N GLY A 261 -4.00 -14.84 47.04
CA GLY A 261 -5.18 -15.03 47.91
C GLY A 261 -6.03 -16.23 47.54
N SER A 262 -7.26 -16.23 48.04
CA SER A 262 -8.19 -17.34 47.85
C SER A 262 -8.80 -17.34 46.46
N TRP A 263 -8.98 -18.54 45.93
CA TRP A 263 -9.69 -18.81 44.70
C TRP A 263 -10.92 -19.64 45.03
N PHE A 264 -12.05 -19.37 44.37
CA PHE A 264 -13.25 -20.16 44.51
C PHE A 264 -13.73 -20.63 43.14
N TRP A 265 -14.32 -21.83 43.09
CA TRP A 265 -14.93 -22.39 41.90
C TRP A 265 -16.33 -22.91 42.21
N ILE A 266 -17.20 -22.83 41.23
CA ILE A 266 -18.52 -23.43 41.24
C ILE A 266 -18.55 -24.57 40.21
N ARG A 267 -18.97 -25.75 40.62
CA ARG A 267 -19.15 -26.84 39.65
C ARG A 267 -20.37 -26.56 38.79
N ALA A 268 -20.24 -26.77 37.48
CA ALA A 268 -21.41 -26.73 36.60
C ALA A 268 -22.43 -27.79 37.09
N ASN A 269 -23.66 -27.34 37.26
CA ASN A 269 -24.75 -28.29 37.50
C ASN A 269 -24.88 -29.15 36.24
N LYS A 270 -24.68 -30.46 36.36
CA LYS A 270 -24.99 -31.45 35.30
C LYS A 270 -26.52 -31.48 35.22
N SER A 271 -27.13 -30.71 34.33
CA SER A 271 -28.48 -30.91 33.85
C SER A 271 -28.50 -31.91 32.72
#